data_936918d5897ce32da69d8489647a6057
#
_entry.id   936918d5897ce32da69d8489647a6057
#
_cell.length_a   1.000
_cell.length_b   1.000
_cell.length_c   1.000
_cell.angle_alpha   90.00
_cell.angle_beta   90.00
_cell.angle_gamma   90.00
#
_symmetry.space_group_name_H-M   'P 1'
#
loop_
_entity.id
_entity.type
_entity.pdbx_description
1 polymer ?
#
loop_
_entity_poly.entity_id
_entity_poly.type
_entity_poly.pdbx_seq_one_letter_code
_entity_poly.pdbx_strand_id
1 'polypeptide(L)'
;MENKAAYNIYELFASGLSYPDEAVRAKIELVHNLLNQNYPDASETIAEFSEFLKKTSLCKWEEIYTRTFDVQAITTLDVGYVLFGDDYKRGELLVNLSKEHTKAGNDCETELADHLPNLL
;
A
#
# COMPACT_ATOMS: atom_id res chain seq x y z
N MET A 1 17.17 -16.96 -4.27
CA MET A 1 16.31 -17.35 -3.16
C MET A 1 16.00 -16.21 -2.20
N GLU A 2 16.99 -15.41 -1.82
CA GLU A 2 16.77 -14.22 -0.98
C GLU A 2 15.82 -13.20 -1.63
N ASN A 3 15.91 -13.01 -2.94
CA ASN A 3 15.05 -12.11 -3.69
C ASN A 3 13.57 -12.50 -3.66
N LYS A 4 13.24 -13.78 -3.58
CA LYS A 4 11.86 -14.26 -3.61
C LYS A 4 11.12 -13.96 -2.30
N ALA A 5 11.82 -14.05 -1.17
CA ALA A 5 11.25 -13.69 0.13
C ALA A 5 11.04 -12.17 0.25
N ALA A 6 11.97 -11.36 -0.27
CA ALA A 6 11.85 -9.91 -0.31
C ALA A 6 10.67 -9.45 -1.18
N TYR A 7 10.47 -10.07 -2.35
CA TYR A 7 9.32 -9.78 -3.21
C TYR A 7 8.00 -10.08 -2.51
N ASN A 8 7.91 -11.18 -1.78
CA ASN A 8 6.70 -11.52 -1.04
C ASN A 8 6.34 -10.48 0.01
N ILE A 9 7.33 -9.90 0.70
CA ILE A 9 7.10 -8.83 1.68
C ILE A 9 6.52 -7.59 0.99
N TYR A 10 7.10 -7.13 -0.11
CA TYR A 10 6.62 -5.96 -0.85
C TYR A 10 5.21 -6.17 -1.40
N GLU A 11 4.94 -7.32 -1.97
CA GLU A 11 3.60 -7.67 -2.45
C GLU A 11 2.56 -7.67 -1.33
N LEU A 12 2.91 -8.19 -0.16
CA LEU A 12 2.02 -8.21 0.99
C LEU A 12 1.76 -6.79 1.52
N PHE A 13 2.77 -5.93 1.58
CA PHE A 13 2.60 -4.53 1.96
C PHE A 13 1.72 -3.79 0.94
N ALA A 14 1.96 -3.98 -0.34
CA ALA A 14 1.15 -3.37 -1.39
C ALA A 14 -0.33 -3.78 -1.25
N SER A 15 -0.58 -5.05 -1.01
CA SER A 15 -1.93 -5.56 -0.79
C SER A 15 -2.57 -5.00 0.47
N GLY A 16 -1.81 -4.82 1.54
CA GLY A 16 -2.28 -4.25 2.80
C GLY A 16 -2.73 -2.80 2.68
N LEU A 17 -2.22 -2.06 1.69
CA LEU A 17 -2.59 -0.67 1.40
C LEU A 17 -3.71 -0.55 0.36
N SER A 18 -4.22 -1.66 -0.15
CA SER A 18 -5.32 -1.71 -1.11
C SER A 18 -6.67 -1.41 -0.45
N TYR A 19 -7.69 -1.13 -1.27
CA TYR A 19 -9.05 -0.95 -0.76
C TYR A 19 -9.47 -2.17 0.06
N PRO A 20 -10.08 -1.97 1.24
CA PRO A 20 -10.40 -3.06 2.16
C PRO A 20 -11.28 -4.16 1.58
N ASP A 21 -10.88 -5.40 1.81
CA ASP A 21 -11.70 -6.60 1.65
C ASP A 21 -11.18 -7.70 2.59
N GLU A 22 -11.84 -8.83 2.65
CA GLU A 22 -11.43 -9.92 3.54
C GLU A 22 -10.08 -10.53 3.14
N ALA A 23 -9.74 -10.53 1.86
CA ALA A 23 -8.42 -10.98 1.39
C ALA A 23 -7.31 -10.05 1.87
N VAL A 24 -7.54 -8.74 1.86
CA VAL A 24 -6.59 -7.74 2.40
C VAL A 24 -6.42 -7.95 3.91
N ARG A 25 -7.50 -8.21 4.63
CA ARG A 25 -7.43 -8.52 6.08
C ARG A 25 -6.49 -9.71 6.35
N ALA A 26 -6.63 -10.78 5.61
CA ALA A 26 -5.77 -11.95 5.72
C ALA A 26 -4.31 -11.63 5.40
N LYS A 27 -4.05 -10.79 4.41
CA LYS A 27 -2.69 -10.37 4.03
C LYS A 27 -2.02 -9.51 5.11
N ILE A 28 -2.78 -8.66 5.79
CA ILE A 28 -2.26 -7.88 6.94
C ILE A 28 -1.82 -8.80 8.06
N GLU A 29 -2.56 -9.86 8.34
CA GLU A 29 -2.13 -10.88 9.31
C GLU A 29 -0.82 -11.56 8.89
N LEU A 30 -0.66 -11.87 7.62
CA LEU A 30 0.58 -12.43 7.09
C LEU A 30 1.76 -11.46 7.23
N VAL A 31 1.54 -10.18 6.97
CA VAL A 31 2.55 -9.13 7.19
C VAL A 31 2.96 -9.09 8.66
N HIS A 32 1.99 -9.09 9.56
CA HIS A 32 2.26 -9.09 11.00
C HIS A 32 3.13 -10.29 11.41
N ASN A 33 2.79 -11.48 10.94
CA ASN A 33 3.55 -12.69 11.25
C ASN A 33 4.99 -12.64 10.71
N LEU A 34 5.17 -12.15 9.48
CA LEU A 34 6.50 -12.00 8.88
C LEU A 34 7.36 -10.97 9.64
N LEU A 35 6.77 -9.84 10.00
CA LEU A 35 7.47 -8.83 10.79
C LEU A 35 7.83 -9.32 12.17
N ASN A 36 6.96 -10.09 12.80
CA ASN A 36 7.22 -10.66 14.11
C ASN A 36 8.44 -11.61 14.11
N GLN A 37 8.67 -12.30 13.01
CA GLN A 37 9.81 -13.20 12.86
C GLN A 37 11.11 -12.47 12.56
N ASN A 38 11.08 -11.42 11.74
CA ASN A 38 12.27 -10.79 11.16
C ASN A 38 12.53 -9.37 11.67
N TYR A 39 11.49 -8.64 12.07
CA TYR A 39 11.57 -7.22 12.43
C TYR A 39 10.68 -6.93 13.65
N PRO A 40 11.09 -7.34 14.86
CA PRO A 40 10.23 -7.22 16.06
C PRO A 40 9.73 -5.80 16.34
N ASP A 41 10.57 -4.79 16.14
CA ASP A 41 10.20 -3.40 16.39
C ASP A 41 9.07 -2.93 15.46
N ALA A 42 9.14 -3.30 14.19
CA ALA A 42 8.08 -3.00 13.23
C ALA A 42 6.80 -3.80 13.52
N SER A 43 6.95 -5.00 14.05
CA SER A 43 5.84 -5.86 14.46
C SER A 43 4.95 -5.21 15.52
N GLU A 44 5.52 -4.48 16.47
CA GLU A 44 4.74 -3.78 17.50
C GLU A 44 3.80 -2.75 16.88
N THR A 45 4.27 -2.00 15.89
CA THR A 45 3.46 -0.99 15.20
C THR A 45 2.29 -1.62 14.44
N ILE A 46 2.54 -2.70 13.70
CA ILE A 46 1.47 -3.33 12.91
C ILE A 46 0.51 -4.13 13.80
N ALA A 47 0.94 -4.56 14.98
CA ALA A 47 0.09 -5.29 15.92
C ALA A 47 -1.12 -4.46 16.35
N GLU A 48 -0.95 -3.16 16.61
CA GLU A 48 -2.04 -2.26 16.95
C GLU A 48 -3.07 -2.18 15.81
N PHE A 49 -2.61 -2.06 14.59
CA PHE A 49 -3.46 -2.03 13.40
C PHE A 49 -4.18 -3.37 13.19
N SER A 50 -3.51 -4.47 13.33
CA SER A 50 -4.08 -5.81 13.22
C SER A 50 -5.19 -6.04 14.26
N GLU A 51 -4.94 -5.66 15.52
CA GLU A 51 -5.95 -5.72 16.59
C GLU A 51 -7.17 -4.85 16.30
N PHE A 52 -6.94 -3.64 15.82
CA PHE A 52 -8.01 -2.73 15.40
C PHE A 52 -8.89 -3.38 14.32
N LEU A 53 -8.28 -3.99 13.31
CA LEU A 53 -9.00 -4.64 12.22
C LEU A 53 -9.83 -5.84 12.67
N LYS A 54 -9.33 -6.61 13.64
CA LYS A 54 -10.09 -7.75 14.20
C LYS A 54 -11.40 -7.34 14.86
N LYS A 55 -11.45 -6.13 15.39
CA LYS A 55 -12.60 -5.57 16.09
C LYS A 55 -13.48 -4.69 15.19
N THR A 56 -13.07 -4.46 13.95
CA THR A 56 -13.73 -3.52 13.04
C THR A 56 -14.41 -4.29 11.91
N SER A 57 -15.67 -3.95 11.63
CA SER A 57 -16.40 -4.52 10.50
C SER A 57 -15.78 -4.07 9.19
N LEU A 58 -15.96 -4.85 8.13
CA LEU A 58 -15.48 -4.50 6.80
C LEU A 58 -16.04 -3.15 6.34
N CYS A 59 -17.33 -2.94 6.51
CA CYS A 59 -18.01 -1.68 6.14
C CYS A 59 -17.39 -0.48 6.84
N LYS A 60 -17.09 -0.58 8.13
CA LYS A 60 -16.47 0.51 8.90
C LYS A 60 -15.03 0.75 8.46
N TRP A 61 -14.31 -0.29 8.15
CA TRP A 61 -12.95 -0.18 7.62
C TRP A 61 -12.92 0.48 6.24
N GLU A 62 -13.84 0.12 5.35
CA GLU A 62 -14.00 0.77 4.05
C GLU A 62 -14.26 2.27 4.19
N GLU A 63 -15.13 2.64 5.11
CA GLU A 63 -15.43 4.06 5.43
C GLU A 63 -14.17 4.81 5.89
N ILE A 64 -13.39 4.19 6.79
CA ILE A 64 -12.16 4.79 7.31
C ILE A 64 -11.12 4.94 6.19
N TYR A 65 -10.96 3.92 5.35
CA TYR A 65 -10.05 3.94 4.22
C TYR A 65 -10.39 5.08 3.25
N THR A 66 -11.65 5.17 2.85
CA THR A 66 -12.13 6.20 1.94
C THR A 66 -11.92 7.61 2.50
N ARG A 67 -12.19 7.81 3.77
CA ARG A 67 -11.97 9.08 4.45
C ARG A 67 -10.48 9.42 4.57
N THR A 68 -9.65 8.41 4.73
CA THR A 68 -8.21 8.61 4.89
C THR A 68 -7.52 8.96 3.57
N PHE A 69 -7.90 8.29 2.47
CA PHE A 69 -7.14 8.32 1.22
C PHE A 69 -7.88 8.93 0.02
N ASP A 70 -9.21 8.97 0.02
CA ASP A 70 -9.99 9.36 -1.16
C ASP A 70 -10.77 10.66 -0.99
N VAL A 71 -11.80 10.65 -0.17
CA VAL A 71 -12.75 11.77 -0.05
C VAL A 71 -12.34 12.67 1.11
N GLN A 72 -12.01 13.93 0.81
CA GLN A 72 -11.44 14.87 1.79
C GLN A 72 -10.25 14.23 2.52
N ALA A 73 -9.39 13.63 1.75
CA ALA A 73 -8.33 12.75 2.25
C ALA A 73 -7.44 13.44 3.29
N ILE A 74 -7.21 12.73 4.39
CA ILE A 74 -6.25 13.15 5.43
C ILE A 74 -4.83 13.05 4.88
N THR A 75 -4.58 12.05 4.04
CA THR A 75 -3.29 11.83 3.40
C THR A 75 -3.49 11.18 2.03
N THR A 76 -2.41 10.95 1.31
CA THR A 76 -2.44 10.30 0.00
C THR A 76 -1.38 9.21 -0.07
N LEU A 77 -1.66 8.18 -0.86
CA LEU A 77 -0.68 7.16 -1.24
C LEU A 77 0.05 7.50 -2.54
N ASP A 78 -0.23 8.65 -3.15
CA ASP A 78 0.40 9.09 -4.38
C ASP A 78 1.74 9.78 -4.07
N VAL A 79 2.83 9.04 -4.24
CA VAL A 79 4.18 9.48 -3.84
C VAL A 79 4.61 10.76 -4.56
N GLY A 80 4.32 10.87 -5.86
CA GLY A 80 4.67 12.06 -6.64
C GLY A 80 3.94 13.32 -6.17
N TYR A 81 2.71 13.18 -5.69
CA TYR A 81 1.97 14.30 -5.11
C TYR A 81 2.61 14.78 -3.79
N VAL A 82 3.06 13.86 -2.96
CA VAL A 82 3.76 14.20 -1.72
C VAL A 82 5.06 14.94 -2.00
N LEU A 83 5.78 14.54 -3.05
CA LEU A 83 7.08 15.15 -3.42
C LEU A 83 6.94 16.49 -4.14
N PHE A 84 5.99 16.61 -5.05
CA PHE A 84 5.92 17.72 -5.99
C PHE A 84 4.59 18.50 -5.96
N GLY A 85 3.57 18.01 -5.28
CA GLY A 85 2.23 18.61 -5.31
C GLY A 85 1.65 18.63 -6.71
N ASP A 86 1.14 19.78 -7.14
CA ASP A 86 0.58 19.99 -8.48
C ASP A 86 1.62 20.47 -9.51
N ASP A 87 2.90 20.43 -9.17
CA ASP A 87 3.98 20.82 -10.06
C ASP A 87 4.08 19.89 -11.28
N TYR A 88 4.44 20.46 -12.45
CA TYR A 88 4.62 19.67 -13.67
C TYR A 88 5.66 18.55 -13.54
N LYS A 89 6.57 18.64 -12.57
CA LYS A 89 7.54 17.58 -12.26
C LYS A 89 6.87 16.27 -11.88
N ARG A 90 5.69 16.33 -11.28
CA ARG A 90 4.90 15.13 -11.04
C ARG A 90 4.49 14.47 -12.36
N GLY A 91 4.12 15.27 -13.36
CA GLY A 91 3.80 14.74 -14.70
C GLY A 91 4.97 14.02 -15.34
N GLU A 92 6.18 14.55 -15.23
CA GLU A 92 7.40 13.89 -15.72
C GLU A 92 7.66 12.58 -14.97
N LEU A 93 7.50 12.58 -13.64
CA LEU A 93 7.64 11.38 -12.83
C LEU A 93 6.61 10.31 -13.24
N LEU A 94 5.35 10.68 -13.44
CA LEU A 94 4.30 9.75 -13.87
C LEU A 94 4.61 9.11 -15.22
N VAL A 95 5.10 9.89 -16.18
CA VAL A 95 5.51 9.36 -17.50
C VAL A 95 6.65 8.36 -17.36
N ASN A 96 7.66 8.67 -16.58
CA ASN A 96 8.81 7.80 -16.37
C ASN A 96 8.41 6.52 -15.64
N LEU A 97 7.60 6.62 -14.60
CA LEU A 97 7.10 5.46 -13.86
C LEU A 97 6.21 4.57 -14.74
N SER A 98 5.37 5.16 -15.59
CA SER A 98 4.54 4.38 -16.52
C SER A 98 5.38 3.55 -17.48
N LYS A 99 6.50 4.07 -17.94
CA LYS A 99 7.46 3.34 -18.79
C LYS A 99 8.08 2.16 -18.01
N GLU A 100 8.48 2.38 -16.77
CA GLU A 100 9.07 1.35 -15.94
C GLU A 100 8.05 0.25 -15.59
N HIS A 101 6.82 0.63 -15.28
CA HIS A 101 5.74 -0.34 -15.05
C HIS A 101 5.47 -1.20 -16.29
N THR A 102 5.45 -0.58 -17.47
CA THR A 102 5.26 -1.30 -18.74
C THR A 102 6.40 -2.30 -18.95
N LYS A 103 7.64 -1.90 -18.72
CA LYS A 103 8.80 -2.79 -18.84
C LYS A 103 8.73 -3.97 -17.86
N ALA A 104 8.25 -3.72 -16.65
CA ALA A 104 8.13 -4.72 -15.60
C ALA A 104 6.89 -5.61 -15.76
N GLY A 105 5.98 -5.29 -16.68
CA GLY A 105 4.72 -6.00 -16.83
C GLY A 105 3.73 -5.74 -15.69
N ASN A 106 3.90 -4.63 -14.99
CA ASN A 106 3.02 -4.25 -13.89
C ASN A 106 1.84 -3.42 -14.39
N ASP A 107 0.62 -3.90 -14.12
CA ASP A 107 -0.62 -3.21 -14.44
C ASP A 107 -1.05 -2.36 -13.24
N CYS A 108 -1.12 -1.05 -13.41
CA CYS A 108 -1.56 -0.12 -12.37
C CYS A 108 -3.09 -0.01 -12.28
N GLU A 109 -3.82 -0.67 -13.18
CA GLU A 109 -5.29 -0.66 -13.24
C GLU A 109 -5.85 0.77 -13.30
N THR A 110 -6.67 1.15 -12.32
CA THR A 110 -7.31 2.46 -12.25
C THR A 110 -6.48 3.51 -11.51
N GLU A 111 -5.40 3.09 -10.87
CA GLU A 111 -4.56 4.00 -10.08
C GLU A 111 -3.43 4.61 -10.91
N LEU A 112 -2.91 5.75 -10.45
CA LEU A 112 -1.79 6.40 -11.12
C LEU A 112 -0.47 5.63 -10.90
N ALA A 113 0.48 5.88 -11.78
CA ALA A 113 1.77 5.19 -11.75
C ALA A 113 2.56 5.42 -10.45
N ASP A 114 2.34 6.55 -9.77
CA ASP A 114 3.00 6.90 -8.51
C ASP A 114 2.25 6.45 -7.25
N HIS A 115 1.16 5.72 -7.41
CA HIS A 115 0.42 5.16 -6.27
C HIS A 115 1.30 4.14 -5.53
N LEU A 116 1.46 4.32 -4.23
CA LEU A 116 2.44 3.55 -3.45
C LEU A 116 2.33 2.03 -3.60
N PRO A 117 1.14 1.40 -3.57
CA PRO A 117 1.04 -0.04 -3.82
C PRO A 117 1.62 -0.48 -5.17
N ASN A 118 1.54 0.37 -6.20
CA ASN A 118 2.11 0.06 -7.53
C ASN A 118 3.64 0.13 -7.53
N LEU A 119 4.23 0.91 -6.64
CA LEU A 119 5.69 1.05 -6.51
C LEU A 119 6.31 -0.07 -5.66
N LEU A 120 5.52 -0.70 -4.84
CA LEU A 120 5.96 -1.83 -4.01
C LEU A 120 5.85 -3.15 -4.76
#